data_5ed0b3492adeb446e424df4e5d43c736
#
_entry.id   5ed0b3492adeb446e424df4e5d43c736
#
_cell.length_a   1.000
_cell.length_b   1.000
_cell.length_c   1.000
_cell.angle_alpha   90.00
_cell.angle_beta   90.00
_cell.angle_gamma   90.00
#
_symmetry.space_group_name_H-M   'P 1'
#
loop_
_entity.id
_entity.type
_entity.pdbx_description
1 polymer ?
#
loop_
_entity_poly.entity_id
_entity_poly.type
_entity_poly.pdbx_seq_one_letter_code
_entity_poly.pdbx_strand_id
1 'polypeptide(L)'
;DETRPRYQGAALTAYELGHHGVPHTVIPDNTGGHLMQHGQVDIVITGTDRTTATGDVCNKIGTYLKALAAADNDVPFYVALPSPTIDFPLSDGVAEIPIEERSGEEVSHMTGVTETGEIVTVDIVAKGSPVANYAFDVTPGRLVTGLITEAGVCPATREGIAALFPDRAKGDSDKES
;
A
#
# COMPACT_ATOMS: atom_id res chain seq x y z
N ASP A 1 1.61 10.43 1.86
CA ASP A 1 0.26 10.51 1.24
C ASP A 1 -0.83 10.61 2.31
N GLU A 2 -1.90 11.36 2.02
CA GLU A 2 -3.05 11.47 2.92
C GLU A 2 -3.85 10.16 3.08
N THR A 3 -3.82 9.29 2.09
CA THR A 3 -4.46 7.97 2.05
C THR A 3 -5.99 8.05 2.07
N ARG A 4 -6.59 8.55 0.95
CA ARG A 4 -8.04 8.47 0.75
C ARG A 4 -8.52 7.00 0.72
N PRO A 5 -9.79 6.69 1.08
CA PRO A 5 -10.81 7.64 1.60
C PRO A 5 -10.72 7.88 3.11
N ARG A 6 -10.01 7.04 3.88
CA ARG A 6 -10.03 7.08 5.35
C ARG A 6 -8.95 7.98 5.98
N TYR A 7 -8.08 8.59 5.18
CA TYR A 7 -7.02 9.51 5.64
C TYR A 7 -6.04 8.92 6.67
N GLN A 8 -5.74 7.61 6.61
CA GLN A 8 -4.83 6.96 7.56
C GLN A 8 -3.42 7.57 7.54
N GLY A 9 -2.93 7.98 6.37
CA GLY A 9 -1.65 8.67 6.27
C GLY A 9 -1.66 10.04 6.93
N ALA A 10 -2.70 10.84 6.68
CA ALA A 10 -2.82 12.17 7.27
C ALA A 10 -3.12 12.14 8.78
N ALA A 11 -3.93 11.19 9.25
CA ALA A 11 -4.33 11.12 10.64
C ALA A 11 -3.36 10.32 11.50
N LEU A 12 -3.04 9.05 11.13
CA LEU A 12 -2.26 8.14 11.96
C LEU A 12 -0.75 8.31 11.72
N THR A 13 -0.29 8.15 10.48
CA THR A 13 1.15 8.21 10.18
C THR A 13 1.74 9.57 10.50
N ALA A 14 1.04 10.65 10.15
CA ALA A 14 1.49 11.99 10.47
C ALA A 14 1.53 12.26 11.99
N TYR A 15 0.55 11.71 12.73
CA TYR A 15 0.55 11.79 14.20
C TYR A 15 1.76 11.09 14.80
N GLU A 16 2.05 9.85 14.38
CA GLU A 16 3.19 9.07 14.86
C GLU A 16 4.53 9.77 14.56
N LEU A 17 4.72 10.22 13.32
CA LEU A 17 5.93 10.94 12.91
C LEU A 17 6.10 12.23 13.71
N GLY A 18 5.03 12.99 13.90
CA GLY A 18 5.05 14.22 14.70
C GLY A 18 5.38 13.94 16.17
N HIS A 19 4.79 12.88 16.75
CA HIS A 19 5.06 12.48 18.13
C HIS A 19 6.54 12.10 18.35
N HIS A 20 7.17 11.48 17.37
CA HIS A 20 8.58 11.11 17.38
C HIS A 20 9.52 12.23 16.90
N GLY A 21 9.02 13.41 16.58
CA GLY A 21 9.83 14.55 16.12
C GLY A 21 10.45 14.33 14.74
N VAL A 22 9.89 13.44 13.92
CA VAL A 22 10.37 13.18 12.55
C VAL A 22 9.79 14.25 11.61
N PRO A 23 10.65 15.04 10.91
CA PRO A 23 10.18 15.98 9.91
C PRO A 23 9.38 15.27 8.83
N HIS A 24 8.20 15.76 8.52
CA HIS A 24 7.32 15.16 7.50
C HIS A 24 6.41 16.21 6.87
N THR A 25 5.88 15.88 5.70
CA THR A 25 4.87 16.69 5.01
C THR A 25 3.76 15.77 4.51
N VAL A 26 2.52 16.10 4.84
CA VAL A 26 1.34 15.41 4.30
C VAL A 26 1.03 15.97 2.91
N ILE A 27 0.82 15.08 1.96
CA ILE A 27 0.52 15.41 0.57
C ILE A 27 -0.73 14.67 0.09
N PRO A 28 -1.49 15.22 -0.89
CA PRO A 28 -2.54 14.47 -1.58
C PRO A 28 -1.97 13.20 -2.25
N ASP A 29 -2.77 12.14 -2.32
CA ASP A 29 -2.34 10.84 -2.85
C ASP A 29 -1.74 10.89 -4.27
N ASN A 30 -2.18 11.83 -5.10
CA ASN A 30 -1.71 11.98 -6.48
C ASN A 30 -0.39 12.79 -6.60
N THR A 31 0.09 13.41 -5.53
CA THR A 31 1.25 14.31 -5.57
C THR A 31 2.57 13.56 -5.74
N GLY A 32 2.63 12.29 -5.29
CA GLY A 32 3.88 11.52 -5.31
C GLY A 32 4.52 11.41 -6.70
N GLY A 33 3.72 11.16 -7.75
CA GLY A 33 4.23 11.11 -9.12
C GLY A 33 4.85 12.45 -9.58
N HIS A 34 4.22 13.58 -9.22
CA HIS A 34 4.77 14.90 -9.51
C HIS A 34 6.14 15.13 -8.82
N LEU A 35 6.27 14.74 -7.56
CA LEU A 35 7.52 14.89 -6.82
C LEU A 35 8.63 14.02 -7.41
N MET A 36 8.31 12.79 -7.86
CA MET A 36 9.26 11.89 -8.52
C MET A 36 9.76 12.48 -9.84
N GLN A 37 8.87 13.02 -10.67
CA GLN A 37 9.24 13.70 -11.93
C GLN A 37 10.19 14.89 -11.74
N HIS A 38 10.19 15.49 -10.54
CA HIS A 38 11.06 16.62 -10.21
C HIS A 38 12.29 16.24 -9.38
N GLY A 39 12.56 14.92 -9.25
CA GLY A 39 13.74 14.42 -8.53
C GLY A 39 13.73 14.72 -7.04
N GLN A 40 12.55 14.84 -6.43
CA GLN A 40 12.39 15.16 -5.01
C GLN A 40 12.14 13.92 -4.14
N VAL A 41 12.26 12.73 -4.72
CA VAL A 41 12.02 11.45 -4.03
C VAL A 41 13.18 10.51 -4.32
N ASP A 42 13.88 10.09 -3.29
CA ASP A 42 14.99 9.13 -3.38
C ASP A 42 14.50 7.68 -3.29
N ILE A 43 13.39 7.44 -2.57
CA ILE A 43 12.83 6.11 -2.32
C ILE A 43 11.35 6.20 -2.00
N VAL A 44 10.58 5.19 -2.44
CA VAL A 44 9.21 4.96 -2.00
C VAL A 44 9.16 3.74 -1.10
N ILE A 45 8.49 3.85 0.03
CA ILE A 45 8.24 2.73 0.95
C ILE A 45 6.75 2.66 1.24
N THR A 46 6.16 1.47 1.08
CA THR A 46 4.78 1.17 1.46
C THR A 46 4.71 -0.04 2.38
N GLY A 47 3.58 -0.24 3.03
CA GLY A 47 3.23 -1.51 3.65
C GLY A 47 2.58 -2.47 2.65
N THR A 48 2.02 -3.56 3.17
CA THR A 48 1.16 -4.48 2.42
C THR A 48 0.13 -5.12 3.34
N ASP A 49 -1.06 -5.36 2.80
CA ASP A 49 -2.10 -6.19 3.46
C ASP A 49 -1.90 -7.67 3.15
N ARG A 50 -1.34 -7.99 1.96
CA ARG A 50 -1.00 -9.37 1.54
C ARG A 50 0.06 -9.34 0.44
N THR A 51 1.02 -10.24 0.50
CA THR A 51 2.04 -10.42 -0.53
C THR A 51 2.06 -11.88 -1.00
N THR A 52 2.06 -12.13 -2.31
CA THR A 52 2.12 -13.49 -2.86
C THR A 52 3.53 -14.07 -2.78
N ALA A 53 3.64 -15.40 -2.99
CA ALA A 53 4.94 -16.08 -3.10
C ALA A 53 5.80 -15.58 -4.27
N THR A 54 5.20 -14.94 -5.26
CA THR A 54 5.88 -14.38 -6.44
C THR A 54 6.25 -12.92 -6.30
N GLY A 55 5.87 -12.28 -5.17
CA GLY A 55 6.21 -10.91 -4.86
C GLY A 55 5.17 -9.87 -5.29
N ASP A 56 3.98 -10.28 -5.75
CA ASP A 56 2.88 -9.34 -5.96
C ASP A 56 2.36 -8.83 -4.63
N VAL A 57 2.05 -7.55 -4.55
CA VAL A 57 1.71 -6.84 -3.31
C VAL A 57 0.30 -6.29 -3.39
N CYS A 58 -0.61 -6.79 -2.55
CA CYS A 58 -1.91 -6.20 -2.33
C CYS A 58 -1.82 -5.21 -1.17
N ASN A 59 -2.17 -3.96 -1.42
CA ASN A 59 -2.14 -2.90 -0.42
C ASN A 59 -3.23 -1.86 -0.68
N LYS A 60 -3.31 -0.87 0.18
CA LYS A 60 -4.25 0.26 0.06
C LYS A 60 -4.29 0.79 -1.37
N ILE A 61 -5.52 1.03 -1.87
CA ILE A 61 -5.75 1.59 -3.21
C ILE A 61 -4.85 2.79 -3.48
N GLY A 62 -4.24 2.83 -4.67
CA GLY A 62 -3.25 3.84 -5.06
C GLY A 62 -1.80 3.37 -4.96
N THR A 63 -1.53 2.22 -4.32
CA THR A 63 -0.18 1.64 -4.24
C THR A 63 0.36 1.28 -5.62
N TYR A 64 -0.46 0.67 -6.47
CA TYR A 64 -0.09 0.35 -7.86
C TYR A 64 0.26 1.59 -8.68
N LEU A 65 -0.54 2.65 -8.59
CA LEU A 65 -0.24 3.92 -9.28
C LEU A 65 1.08 4.54 -8.79
N LYS A 66 1.38 4.42 -7.50
CA LYS A 66 2.63 4.89 -6.90
C LYS A 66 3.82 4.10 -7.43
N ALA A 67 3.69 2.78 -7.53
CA ALA A 67 4.73 1.90 -8.06
C ALA A 67 5.00 2.15 -9.54
N LEU A 68 3.95 2.42 -10.35
CA LEU A 68 4.10 2.81 -11.75
C LEU A 68 4.85 4.14 -11.89
N ALA A 69 4.49 5.15 -11.08
CA ALA A 69 5.18 6.43 -11.10
C ALA A 69 6.64 6.30 -10.65
N ALA A 70 6.93 5.46 -9.65
CA ALA A 70 8.29 5.18 -9.22
C ALA A 70 9.11 4.52 -10.33
N ALA A 71 8.56 3.51 -11.00
CA ALA A 71 9.23 2.82 -12.12
C ALA A 71 9.49 3.75 -13.31
N ASP A 72 8.55 4.64 -13.65
CA ASP A 72 8.68 5.61 -14.75
C ASP A 72 9.76 6.68 -14.48
N ASN A 73 10.09 6.90 -13.20
CA ASN A 73 11.07 7.91 -12.79
C ASN A 73 12.34 7.31 -12.17
N ASP A 74 12.58 6.01 -12.34
CA ASP A 74 13.75 5.29 -11.80
C ASP A 74 13.90 5.43 -10.26
N VAL A 75 12.80 5.60 -9.54
CA VAL A 75 12.79 5.69 -8.07
C VAL A 75 12.58 4.29 -7.48
N PRO A 76 13.47 3.82 -6.58
CA PRO A 76 13.30 2.52 -5.93
C PRO A 76 11.99 2.44 -5.12
N PHE A 77 11.24 1.35 -5.31
CA PHE A 77 9.98 1.08 -4.63
C PHE A 77 10.11 -0.15 -3.74
N TYR A 78 10.06 0.04 -2.43
CA TYR A 78 10.16 -1.01 -1.44
C TYR A 78 8.84 -1.24 -0.71
N VAL A 79 8.63 -2.49 -0.29
CA VAL A 79 7.48 -2.86 0.53
C VAL A 79 7.97 -3.46 1.84
N ALA A 80 7.55 -2.86 2.97
CA ALA A 80 7.89 -3.31 4.30
C ALA A 80 6.75 -4.16 4.88
N LEU A 81 7.07 -5.37 5.33
CA LEU A 81 6.08 -6.33 5.81
C LEU A 81 6.67 -7.31 6.83
N PRO A 82 5.88 -7.76 7.82
CA PRO A 82 6.23 -8.94 8.61
C PRO A 82 5.94 -10.22 7.80
N SER A 83 6.75 -11.25 7.97
CA SER A 83 6.64 -12.49 7.19
C SER A 83 5.26 -13.18 7.21
N PRO A 84 4.44 -13.08 8.28
CA PRO A 84 3.09 -13.65 8.26
C PRO A 84 2.16 -13.08 7.19
N THR A 85 2.48 -11.90 6.64
CA THR A 85 1.73 -11.25 5.55
C THR A 85 1.96 -11.92 4.20
N ILE A 86 3.02 -12.76 4.09
CA ILE A 86 3.30 -13.51 2.86
C ILE A 86 2.38 -14.74 2.79
N ASP A 87 1.57 -14.77 1.74
CA ASP A 87 0.65 -15.86 1.40
C ASP A 87 1.32 -16.77 0.36
N PHE A 88 2.00 -17.80 0.83
CA PHE A 88 2.81 -18.70 0.00
C PHE A 88 2.02 -19.51 -1.04
N PRO A 89 0.77 -19.95 -0.79
CA PRO A 89 -0.09 -20.58 -1.79
C PRO A 89 -0.39 -19.73 -3.01
N LEU A 90 -0.41 -18.39 -2.88
CA LEU A 90 -0.78 -17.50 -3.97
C LEU A 90 0.42 -17.15 -4.87
N SER A 91 0.19 -17.19 -6.18
CA SER A 91 1.21 -16.91 -7.19
C SER A 91 0.86 -15.82 -8.21
N ASP A 92 -0.41 -15.46 -8.32
CA ASP A 92 -0.91 -14.37 -9.16
C ASP A 92 -1.82 -13.46 -8.32
N GLY A 93 -1.26 -12.38 -7.82
CA GLY A 93 -2.01 -11.48 -6.94
C GLY A 93 -3.19 -10.81 -7.65
N VAL A 94 -3.08 -10.51 -8.93
CA VAL A 94 -4.16 -9.86 -9.70
C VAL A 94 -5.33 -10.80 -9.93
N ALA A 95 -5.06 -12.07 -10.21
CA ALA A 95 -6.10 -13.05 -10.49
C ALA A 95 -6.70 -13.68 -9.24
N GLU A 96 -5.90 -13.85 -8.19
CA GLU A 96 -6.27 -14.69 -7.04
C GLU A 96 -6.69 -13.90 -5.79
N ILE A 97 -6.26 -12.63 -5.63
CA ILE A 97 -6.63 -11.84 -4.45
C ILE A 97 -7.97 -11.12 -4.70
N PRO A 98 -9.03 -11.47 -3.98
CA PRO A 98 -10.30 -10.74 -4.09
C PRO A 98 -10.15 -9.34 -3.50
N ILE A 99 -10.53 -8.32 -4.27
CA ILE A 99 -10.50 -6.93 -3.82
C ILE A 99 -11.82 -6.58 -3.10
N GLU A 100 -11.70 -6.18 -1.85
CA GLU A 100 -12.82 -5.73 -1.04
C GLU A 100 -13.39 -4.41 -1.58
N GLU A 101 -14.69 -4.39 -1.84
CA GLU A 101 -15.43 -3.16 -2.07
C GLU A 101 -16.13 -2.76 -0.76
N ARG A 102 -15.76 -1.62 -0.20
CA ARG A 102 -16.27 -1.10 1.07
C ARG A 102 -17.45 -0.14 0.87
N SER A 103 -18.06 0.29 1.98
CA SER A 103 -19.15 1.27 1.94
C SER A 103 -18.74 2.52 1.14
N GLY A 104 -19.60 2.92 0.21
CA GLY A 104 -19.44 4.17 -0.54
C GLY A 104 -19.49 5.42 0.35
N GLU A 105 -20.02 5.32 1.57
CA GLU A 105 -20.06 6.42 2.53
C GLU A 105 -18.65 6.91 2.89
N GLU A 106 -17.64 6.02 2.94
CA GLU A 106 -16.25 6.42 3.16
C GLU A 106 -15.74 7.37 2.04
N VAL A 107 -16.24 7.22 0.82
CA VAL A 107 -15.88 8.07 -0.32
C VAL A 107 -16.71 9.35 -0.37
N SER A 108 -18.01 9.25 -0.07
CA SER A 108 -18.95 10.36 -0.22
C SER A 108 -18.96 11.33 0.96
N HIS A 109 -18.47 10.91 2.13
CA HIS A 109 -18.45 11.71 3.34
C HIS A 109 -17.03 11.94 3.84
N MET A 110 -16.85 13.03 4.56
CA MET A 110 -15.61 13.33 5.28
C MET A 110 -15.95 13.70 6.72
N THR A 111 -15.23 13.10 7.66
CA THR A 111 -15.32 13.47 9.07
C THR A 111 -14.09 14.28 9.46
N GLY A 112 -14.30 15.40 10.12
CA GLY A 112 -13.24 16.29 10.57
C GLY A 112 -13.62 17.02 11.87
N VAL A 113 -12.66 17.81 12.38
CA VAL A 113 -12.83 18.63 13.58
C VAL A 113 -12.95 20.09 13.15
N THR A 114 -13.98 20.78 13.62
CA THR A 114 -14.18 22.22 13.37
C THR A 114 -13.18 23.04 14.19
N GLU A 115 -13.08 24.34 13.90
CA GLU A 115 -12.29 25.28 14.69
C GLU A 115 -12.76 25.35 16.18
N THR A 116 -14.02 25.02 16.43
CA THR A 116 -14.59 24.97 17.79
C THR A 116 -14.35 23.65 18.50
N GLY A 117 -13.68 22.68 17.84
CA GLY A 117 -13.39 21.35 18.39
C GLY A 117 -14.51 20.33 18.25
N GLU A 118 -15.58 20.64 17.51
CA GLU A 118 -16.68 19.72 17.26
C GLU A 118 -16.30 18.73 16.13
N ILE A 119 -16.64 17.44 16.31
CA ILE A 119 -16.51 16.43 15.26
C ILE A 119 -17.75 16.50 14.38
N VAL A 120 -17.55 16.75 13.10
CA VAL A 120 -18.64 16.82 12.10
C VAL A 120 -18.34 15.91 10.92
N THR A 121 -19.39 15.38 10.32
CA THR A 121 -19.33 14.63 9.05
C THR A 121 -20.11 15.43 7.99
N VAL A 122 -19.51 15.59 6.82
CA VAL A 122 -20.08 16.36 5.71
C VAL A 122 -20.06 15.56 4.42
N ASP A 123 -21.05 15.83 3.55
CA ASP A 123 -21.06 15.32 2.18
C ASP A 123 -20.01 16.05 1.35
N ILE A 124 -19.19 15.30 0.59
CA ILE A 124 -18.16 15.86 -0.31
C ILE A 124 -18.37 15.47 -1.77
N VAL A 125 -19.39 14.67 -2.05
CA VAL A 125 -19.75 14.24 -3.41
C VAL A 125 -21.08 14.86 -3.79
N ALA A 126 -21.24 15.23 -5.05
CA ALA A 126 -22.48 15.81 -5.55
C ALA A 126 -23.67 14.87 -5.28
N LYS A 127 -24.79 15.44 -4.80
CA LYS A 127 -25.98 14.68 -4.42
C LYS A 127 -26.50 13.83 -5.59
N GLY A 128 -26.67 12.53 -5.33
CA GLY A 128 -27.16 11.57 -6.32
C GLY A 128 -26.07 10.97 -7.22
N SER A 129 -24.78 11.36 -7.06
CA SER A 129 -23.69 10.70 -7.76
C SER A 129 -23.41 9.32 -7.17
N PRO A 130 -23.33 8.25 -7.98
CA PRO A 130 -22.88 6.95 -7.50
C PRO A 130 -21.40 7.01 -7.12
N VAL A 131 -21.02 6.21 -6.14
CA VAL A 131 -19.64 6.06 -5.67
C VAL A 131 -19.24 4.58 -5.66
N ALA A 132 -17.96 4.29 -5.87
CA ALA A 132 -17.36 2.97 -5.70
C ALA A 132 -16.14 3.10 -4.78
N ASN A 133 -15.92 2.14 -3.89
CA ASN A 133 -14.88 2.18 -2.88
C ASN A 133 -14.07 0.88 -2.88
N TYR A 134 -13.19 0.73 -3.85
CA TYR A 134 -12.22 -0.38 -3.85
C TYR A 134 -11.15 -0.09 -2.82
N ALA A 135 -11.01 -0.98 -1.83
CA ALA A 135 -10.14 -0.74 -0.68
C ALA A 135 -8.66 -0.93 -0.99
N PHE A 136 -8.33 -1.82 -1.95
CA PHE A 136 -6.98 -2.25 -2.26
C PHE A 136 -6.75 -2.29 -3.76
N ASP A 137 -5.48 -2.31 -4.16
CA ASP A 137 -5.03 -2.69 -5.50
C ASP A 137 -3.85 -3.67 -5.40
N VAL A 138 -3.50 -4.31 -6.52
CA VAL A 138 -2.38 -5.23 -6.58
C VAL A 138 -1.26 -4.63 -7.43
N THR A 139 -0.10 -4.51 -6.83
CA THR A 139 1.15 -4.11 -7.47
C THR A 139 1.92 -5.36 -7.88
N PRO A 140 2.15 -5.62 -9.18
CA PRO A 140 2.95 -6.74 -9.63
C PRO A 140 4.38 -6.67 -9.11
N GLY A 141 4.96 -7.83 -8.74
CA GLY A 141 6.33 -7.93 -8.19
C GLY A 141 7.40 -7.27 -9.06
N ARG A 142 7.21 -7.23 -10.38
CA ARG A 142 8.13 -6.54 -11.33
C ARG A 142 8.29 -5.03 -11.07
N LEU A 143 7.36 -4.41 -10.36
CA LEU A 143 7.41 -2.98 -9.98
C LEU A 143 8.00 -2.77 -8.58
N VAL A 144 8.27 -3.85 -7.85
CA VAL A 144 8.80 -3.81 -6.48
C VAL A 144 10.30 -4.07 -6.51
N THR A 145 11.08 -3.11 -6.08
CA THR A 145 12.55 -3.21 -5.99
C THR A 145 12.98 -4.26 -4.96
N GLY A 146 12.27 -4.33 -3.84
CA GLY A 146 12.52 -5.33 -2.81
C GLY A 146 11.50 -5.31 -1.68
N LEU A 147 11.46 -6.42 -0.96
CA LEU A 147 10.67 -6.64 0.25
C LEU A 147 11.57 -6.48 1.48
N ILE A 148 11.13 -5.67 2.44
CA ILE A 148 11.82 -5.46 3.72
C ILE A 148 11.05 -6.24 4.79
N THR A 149 11.70 -7.21 5.40
CA THR A 149 11.09 -8.08 6.42
C THR A 149 11.93 -8.12 7.69
N GLU A 150 11.42 -8.74 8.75
CA GLU A 150 12.18 -8.99 9.98
C GLU A 150 13.39 -9.92 9.78
N ALA A 151 13.39 -10.72 8.70
CA ALA A 151 14.50 -11.62 8.36
C ALA A 151 15.55 -10.96 7.44
N GLY A 152 15.26 -9.78 6.92
CA GLY A 152 16.12 -9.03 6.02
C GLY A 152 15.41 -8.51 4.78
N VAL A 153 16.19 -8.12 3.78
CA VAL A 153 15.69 -7.59 2.50
C VAL A 153 15.91 -8.61 1.40
N CYS A 154 14.90 -8.83 0.57
CA CYS A 154 15.02 -9.72 -0.60
C CYS A 154 14.34 -9.10 -1.84
N PRO A 155 14.71 -9.53 -3.06
CA PRO A 155 13.94 -9.23 -4.26
C PRO A 155 12.50 -9.71 -4.14
N ALA A 156 11.55 -8.96 -4.74
CA ALA A 156 10.14 -9.34 -4.81
C ALA A 156 9.92 -10.40 -5.89
N THR A 157 10.54 -11.56 -5.69
CA THR A 157 10.47 -12.73 -6.59
C THR A 157 10.32 -14.00 -5.77
N ARG A 158 9.83 -15.07 -6.40
CA ARG A 158 9.69 -16.39 -5.75
C ARG A 158 11.02 -16.87 -5.16
N GLU A 159 12.10 -16.72 -5.92
CA GLU A 159 13.45 -17.16 -5.50
C GLU A 159 13.96 -16.32 -4.32
N GLY A 160 13.75 -15.00 -4.36
CA GLY A 160 14.16 -14.09 -3.30
C GLY A 160 13.43 -14.39 -1.98
N ILE A 161 12.12 -14.57 -2.05
CA ILE A 161 11.27 -14.89 -0.89
C ILE A 161 11.63 -16.29 -0.34
N ALA A 162 11.76 -17.29 -1.22
CA ALA A 162 12.11 -18.65 -0.81
C ALA A 162 13.52 -18.75 -0.19
N ALA A 163 14.48 -17.96 -0.66
CA ALA A 163 15.81 -17.90 -0.07
C ALA A 163 15.79 -17.34 1.36
N LEU A 164 14.90 -16.37 1.63
CA LEU A 164 14.77 -15.75 2.94
C LEU A 164 13.92 -16.59 3.92
N PHE A 165 12.94 -17.36 3.41
CA PHE A 165 12.01 -18.17 4.17
C PHE A 165 11.94 -19.63 3.65
N PRO A 166 13.04 -20.40 3.66
CA PRO A 166 13.13 -21.70 3.01
C PRO A 166 12.16 -22.75 3.60
N ASP A 167 11.88 -22.69 4.89
CA ASP A 167 11.00 -23.66 5.55
C ASP A 167 9.53 -23.45 5.20
N ARG A 168 9.12 -22.20 4.98
CA ARG A 168 7.76 -21.85 4.58
C ARG A 168 7.50 -22.12 3.09
N ALA A 169 8.50 -21.90 2.25
CA ALA A 169 8.42 -22.18 0.82
C ALA A 169 8.32 -23.68 0.49
N LYS A 170 8.84 -24.57 1.35
CA LYS A 170 8.77 -26.03 1.17
C LYS A 170 7.42 -26.63 1.59
N GLY A 171 6.72 -26.04 2.54
CA GLY A 171 5.47 -26.55 3.08
C GLY A 171 4.29 -26.57 2.11
N ASP A 172 4.39 -25.90 0.95
CA ASP A 172 3.36 -25.89 -0.09
C ASP A 172 3.59 -26.91 -1.19
N SER A 173 4.85 -27.33 -1.43
CA SER A 173 5.15 -28.36 -2.43
C SER A 173 4.66 -29.77 -2.03
N ASP A 174 4.45 -30.01 -0.72
CA ASP A 174 4.01 -31.32 -0.20
C ASP A 174 2.48 -31.50 -0.17
N LYS A 175 1.70 -30.48 -0.57
CA LYS A 175 0.24 -30.56 -0.63
C LYS A 175 -0.32 -30.84 -2.03
N GLU A 176 0.53 -30.80 -3.05
CA GLU A 176 0.15 -31.08 -4.46
C GLU A 176 0.54 -32.51 -4.93
N SER A 177 0.92 -33.40 -4.03
CA SER A 177 1.27 -34.80 -4.36
C SER A 177 0.26 -35.82 -3.84
#